data_7b59b257995e8b9e4bba2d9228901e71
#
_entry.id   7b59b257995e8b9e4bba2d9228901e71
#
_cell.length_a   1.000
_cell.length_b   1.000
_cell.length_c   1.000
_cell.angle_alpha   90.00
_cell.angle_beta   90.00
_cell.angle_gamma   90.00
#
_symmetry.space_group_name_H-M   'P 1'
#
loop_
_entity.id
_entity.type
_entity.pdbx_description
1 polymer ?
#
loop_
_entity_poly.entity_id
_entity_poly.type
_entity_poly.pdbx_seq_one_letter_code
_entity_poly.pdbx_strand_id
1 'polypeptide(L)'
;MDGTFKVVREPFTQLFSVHAFVKKEEQLKQLPLVFVIMSRRRQKDYRRVFNAIVSALPRRPRVQAIVSDFEAAVWSAVKDVLPGVIQRGCAFHFGQAVWRNIQSVGLHVPYATDDGVKRICRKTLALPFLPAAEIPQAFEDLKMAAGDNQLILQHMDYMERTWLQSTMWPPSAWSVYLQPVRTNNDVEGWHYRLNAKAHHGRLNVYQLIQLLHAEAVLVTVNVKLLSEGKAARLQRRSYSQLHSRICGYWDEYAAGSRSAARLLSACARACKHA
;
A
#
# COMPACT_ATOMS: atom_id res chain seq x y z
N MET A 1 1.53 -6.90 3.76
CA MET A 1 2.37 -7.92 3.09
C MET A 1 2.96 -7.29 1.84
N ASP A 2 4.18 -7.62 1.51
CA ASP A 2 4.87 -7.03 0.36
C ASP A 2 6.12 -7.85 -0.02
N GLY A 3 6.62 -7.69 -1.26
CA GLY A 3 7.79 -8.36 -1.78
C GLY A 3 8.92 -7.40 -2.15
N THR A 4 10.17 -7.78 -1.86
CA THR A 4 11.35 -7.05 -2.35
C THR A 4 12.23 -7.96 -3.20
N PHE A 5 12.85 -7.38 -4.24
CA PHE A 5 13.58 -8.12 -5.27
C PHE A 5 15.09 -7.88 -5.18
N LYS A 6 15.51 -6.82 -4.49
CA LYS A 6 16.90 -6.36 -4.52
C LYS A 6 17.86 -7.22 -3.71
N VAL A 7 17.38 -7.90 -2.67
CA VAL A 7 18.21 -8.71 -1.75
C VAL A 7 18.40 -10.16 -2.19
N VAL A 8 17.58 -10.63 -3.14
CA VAL A 8 17.63 -12.03 -3.60
C VAL A 8 18.45 -12.17 -4.87
N ARG A 9 19.04 -13.36 -5.04
CA ARG A 9 19.78 -13.80 -6.22
C ARG A 9 19.11 -15.05 -6.81
N GLU A 10 19.27 -15.27 -8.10
CA GLU A 10 18.88 -16.52 -8.76
C GLU A 10 19.35 -17.75 -7.98
N PRO A 11 18.50 -18.79 -7.90
CA PRO A 11 17.23 -19.01 -8.58
C PRO A 11 16.00 -18.36 -7.92
N PHE A 12 16.19 -17.50 -6.94
CA PHE A 12 15.10 -16.82 -6.24
C PHE A 12 14.74 -15.49 -6.91
N THR A 13 13.44 -15.17 -6.93
CA THR A 13 12.91 -13.98 -7.61
C THR A 13 12.53 -12.87 -6.63
N GLN A 14 12.16 -13.23 -5.40
CA GLN A 14 11.79 -12.25 -4.37
C GLN A 14 11.95 -12.79 -2.96
N LEU A 15 12.11 -11.86 -2.03
CA LEU A 15 11.83 -12.04 -0.62
C LEU A 15 10.44 -11.45 -0.35
N PHE A 16 9.47 -12.30 -0.02
CA PHE A 16 8.13 -11.90 0.39
C PHE A 16 8.05 -11.87 1.91
N SER A 17 7.44 -10.83 2.48
CA SER A 17 7.33 -10.66 3.92
C SER A 17 5.90 -10.40 4.38
N VAL A 18 5.52 -11.00 5.50
CA VAL A 18 4.25 -10.76 6.17
C VAL A 18 4.52 -10.00 7.46
N HIS A 19 3.86 -8.87 7.61
CA HIS A 19 3.97 -8.00 8.77
C HIS A 19 2.64 -7.96 9.50
N ALA A 20 2.68 -7.85 10.83
CA ALA A 20 1.49 -7.62 11.64
C ALA A 20 1.72 -6.48 12.63
N PHE A 21 0.62 -5.86 13.03
CA PHE A 21 0.63 -4.88 14.10
C PHE A 21 0.59 -5.60 15.44
N VAL A 22 1.59 -5.32 16.27
CA VAL A 22 1.61 -5.73 17.67
C VAL A 22 1.26 -4.52 18.50
N LYS A 23 0.16 -4.63 19.27
CA LYS A 23 -0.33 -3.58 20.16
C LYS A 23 -0.16 -4.01 21.61
N LYS A 24 0.35 -3.09 22.43
CA LYS A 24 0.23 -3.17 23.88
C LYS A 24 -0.09 -1.77 24.41
N GLU A 25 -1.17 -1.65 25.18
CA GLU A 25 -1.70 -0.36 25.65
C GLU A 25 -1.86 0.63 24.49
N GLU A 26 -1.27 1.82 24.57
CA GLU A 26 -1.28 2.84 23.51
C GLU A 26 -0.18 2.64 22.44
N GLN A 27 0.72 1.66 22.64
CA GLN A 27 1.82 1.42 21.71
C GLN A 27 1.41 0.44 20.63
N LEU A 28 1.60 0.84 19.37
CA LEU A 28 1.34 0.03 18.19
C LEU A 28 2.59 0.01 17.30
N LYS A 29 3.11 -1.17 16.98
CA LYS A 29 4.27 -1.32 16.11
C LYS A 29 4.02 -2.39 15.06
N GLN A 30 4.35 -2.10 13.81
CA GLN A 30 4.33 -3.09 12.75
C GLN A 30 5.66 -3.84 12.72
N LEU A 31 5.61 -5.16 12.80
CA LEU A 31 6.78 -6.04 12.84
C LEU A 31 6.70 -7.08 11.72
N PRO A 32 7.82 -7.42 11.07
CA PRO A 32 7.90 -8.53 10.14
C PRO A 32 7.83 -9.84 10.91
N LEU A 33 6.84 -10.68 10.63
CA LEU A 33 6.64 -11.95 11.33
C LEU A 33 7.01 -13.16 10.47
N VAL A 34 7.00 -13.04 9.15
CA VAL A 34 7.31 -14.12 8.23
C VAL A 34 8.17 -13.61 7.10
N PHE A 35 9.20 -14.37 6.78
CA PHE A 35 10.09 -14.16 5.63
C PHE A 35 10.00 -15.38 4.72
N VAL A 36 9.75 -15.15 3.44
CA VAL A 36 9.60 -16.21 2.45
C VAL A 36 10.48 -15.92 1.24
N ILE A 37 11.48 -16.77 1.01
CA ILE A 37 12.31 -16.70 -0.19
C ILE A 37 11.57 -17.46 -1.30
N MET A 38 11.22 -16.80 -2.38
CA MET A 38 10.39 -17.36 -3.45
C MET A 38 11.14 -17.38 -4.78
N SER A 39 11.05 -18.51 -5.49
CA SER A 39 11.57 -18.66 -6.86
C SER A 39 10.56 -18.32 -7.95
N ARG A 40 9.28 -18.20 -7.61
CA ARG A 40 8.17 -17.90 -8.54
C ARG A 40 7.07 -17.13 -7.82
N ARG A 41 6.26 -16.38 -8.60
CA ARG A 41 5.22 -15.46 -8.08
C ARG A 41 3.82 -15.80 -8.62
N ARG A 42 3.51 -17.08 -8.80
CA ARG A 42 2.19 -17.50 -9.29
C ARG A 42 1.23 -17.70 -8.12
N GLN A 43 -0.07 -17.63 -8.37
CA GLN A 43 -1.11 -17.88 -7.36
C GLN A 43 -0.87 -19.15 -6.56
N LYS A 44 -0.51 -20.26 -7.23
CA LYS A 44 -0.23 -21.55 -6.56
C LYS A 44 0.95 -21.48 -5.60
N ASP A 45 1.94 -20.62 -5.88
CA ASP A 45 3.12 -20.47 -5.05
C ASP A 45 2.74 -19.68 -3.78
N TYR A 46 1.99 -18.60 -3.89
CA TYR A 46 1.44 -17.85 -2.75
C TYR A 46 0.45 -18.68 -1.93
N ARG A 47 -0.41 -19.47 -2.58
CA ARG A 47 -1.32 -20.38 -1.87
C ARG A 47 -0.55 -21.40 -1.00
N ARG A 48 0.56 -21.94 -1.49
CA ARG A 48 1.43 -22.82 -0.69
C ARG A 48 2.05 -22.07 0.49
N VAL A 49 2.51 -20.85 0.27
CA VAL A 49 3.05 -19.99 1.33
C VAL A 49 2.02 -19.74 2.42
N PHE A 50 0.80 -19.30 2.06
CA PHE A 50 -0.23 -19.01 3.06
C PHE A 50 -0.70 -20.27 3.79
N ASN A 51 -0.84 -21.40 3.11
CA ASN A 51 -1.13 -22.68 3.76
C ASN A 51 -0.04 -23.07 4.75
N ALA A 52 1.24 -22.96 4.38
CA ALA A 52 2.36 -23.26 5.27
C ALA A 52 2.36 -22.33 6.50
N ILE A 53 2.09 -21.04 6.33
CA ILE A 53 1.96 -20.09 7.45
C ILE A 53 0.81 -20.51 8.38
N VAL A 54 -0.37 -20.79 7.84
CA VAL A 54 -1.54 -21.20 8.66
C VAL A 54 -1.26 -22.51 9.40
N SER A 55 -0.61 -23.49 8.75
CA SER A 55 -0.27 -24.77 9.36
C SER A 55 0.82 -24.67 10.44
N ALA A 56 1.72 -23.70 10.35
CA ALA A 56 2.76 -23.46 11.34
C ALA A 56 2.25 -22.77 12.62
N LEU A 57 1.04 -22.19 12.58
CA LEU A 57 0.45 -21.53 13.74
C LEU A 57 -0.27 -22.53 14.63
N PRO A 58 -0.20 -22.39 15.98
CA PRO A 58 -0.87 -23.29 16.92
C PRO A 58 -2.41 -23.20 16.83
N ARG A 59 -2.93 -22.13 16.26
CA ARG A 59 -4.37 -21.90 16.01
C ARG A 59 -4.53 -21.15 14.69
N ARG A 60 -5.67 -21.34 14.03
CA ARG A 60 -6.02 -20.57 12.84
C ARG A 60 -6.03 -19.07 13.17
N PRO A 61 -5.30 -18.23 12.41
CA PRO A 61 -5.20 -16.82 12.71
C PRO A 61 -6.56 -16.11 12.48
N ARG A 62 -6.93 -15.23 13.40
CA ARG A 62 -8.13 -14.38 13.28
C ARG A 62 -7.77 -13.09 12.55
N VAL A 63 -7.47 -13.19 11.26
CA VAL A 63 -7.14 -12.04 10.41
C VAL A 63 -8.43 -11.35 9.99
N GLN A 64 -8.58 -10.07 10.30
CA GLN A 64 -9.73 -9.25 9.88
C GLN A 64 -9.48 -8.62 8.51
N ALA A 65 -8.29 -8.06 8.30
CA ALA A 65 -7.93 -7.40 7.06
C ALA A 65 -6.46 -7.62 6.71
N ILE A 66 -6.20 -7.61 5.41
CA ILE A 66 -4.85 -7.72 4.83
C ILE A 66 -4.65 -6.52 3.90
N VAL A 67 -3.54 -5.82 4.07
CA VAL A 67 -3.09 -4.77 3.14
C VAL A 67 -1.93 -5.33 2.32
N SER A 68 -2.02 -5.24 1.00
CA SER A 68 -0.96 -5.66 0.07
C SER A 68 -0.88 -4.72 -1.14
N ASP A 69 0.09 -4.93 -2.00
CA ASP A 69 0.12 -4.39 -3.35
C ASP A 69 -0.98 -5.00 -4.25
N PHE A 70 -1.11 -4.50 -5.47
CA PHE A 70 -2.11 -4.96 -6.43
C PHE A 70 -1.55 -6.12 -7.29
N GLU A 71 -1.03 -7.15 -6.63
CA GLU A 71 -0.59 -8.38 -7.29
C GLU A 71 -1.74 -9.41 -7.31
N ALA A 72 -2.30 -9.69 -8.49
CA ALA A 72 -3.44 -10.58 -8.67
C ALA A 72 -3.22 -11.98 -8.08
N ALA A 73 -1.98 -12.49 -8.16
CA ALA A 73 -1.62 -13.80 -7.62
C ALA A 73 -1.73 -13.86 -6.09
N VAL A 74 -1.33 -12.77 -5.40
CA VAL A 74 -1.46 -12.64 -3.93
C VAL A 74 -2.94 -12.56 -3.56
N TRP A 75 -3.70 -11.69 -4.24
CA TRP A 75 -5.13 -11.48 -3.95
C TRP A 75 -5.93 -12.76 -4.10
N SER A 76 -5.73 -13.50 -5.20
CA SER A 76 -6.39 -14.77 -5.43
C SER A 76 -5.99 -15.82 -4.39
N ALA A 77 -4.70 -15.93 -4.05
CA ALA A 77 -4.23 -16.89 -3.06
C ALA A 77 -4.77 -16.60 -1.64
N VAL A 78 -4.89 -15.32 -1.25
CA VAL A 78 -5.51 -14.93 0.03
C VAL A 78 -6.98 -15.33 0.05
N LYS A 79 -7.73 -15.07 -1.02
CA LYS A 79 -9.14 -15.45 -1.14
C LYS A 79 -9.33 -16.96 -0.99
N ASP A 80 -8.42 -17.76 -1.55
CA ASP A 80 -8.47 -19.23 -1.47
C ASP A 80 -8.19 -19.76 -0.05
N VAL A 81 -7.18 -19.20 0.64
CA VAL A 81 -6.68 -19.77 1.91
C VAL A 81 -7.34 -19.13 3.12
N LEU A 82 -7.68 -17.86 3.04
CA LEU A 82 -8.26 -17.05 4.12
C LEU A 82 -9.61 -16.45 3.67
N PRO A 83 -10.63 -17.28 3.37
CA PRO A 83 -11.92 -16.78 2.94
C PRO A 83 -12.54 -15.88 4.02
N GLY A 84 -13.19 -14.80 3.59
CA GLY A 84 -13.81 -13.81 4.49
C GLY A 84 -12.88 -12.71 5.02
N VAL A 85 -11.58 -12.79 4.75
CA VAL A 85 -10.65 -11.71 5.10
C VAL A 85 -10.83 -10.54 4.15
N ILE A 86 -10.95 -9.33 4.70
CA ILE A 86 -11.02 -8.10 3.92
C ILE A 86 -9.67 -7.83 3.29
N GLN A 87 -9.61 -7.81 1.95
CA GLN A 87 -8.38 -7.44 1.23
C GLN A 87 -8.43 -5.97 0.84
N ARG A 88 -7.32 -5.25 1.12
CA ARG A 88 -7.16 -3.83 0.83
C ARG A 88 -5.86 -3.58 0.07
N GLY A 89 -5.95 -2.73 -0.93
CA GLY A 89 -4.78 -2.26 -1.66
C GLY A 89 -4.07 -1.13 -0.91
N CYS A 90 -2.77 -1.08 -1.06
CA CYS A 90 -1.94 -0.02 -0.51
C CYS A 90 -2.07 1.26 -1.34
N ALA A 91 -2.44 2.39 -0.71
CA ALA A 91 -2.55 3.68 -1.41
C ALA A 91 -1.23 4.16 -2.02
N PHE A 92 -0.09 3.77 -1.46
CA PHE A 92 1.22 4.06 -2.04
C PHE A 92 1.41 3.35 -3.39
N HIS A 93 1.11 2.05 -3.45
CA HIS A 93 1.22 1.27 -4.70
C HIS A 93 0.18 1.71 -5.74
N PHE A 94 -1.03 2.11 -5.31
CA PHE A 94 -1.99 2.77 -6.18
C PHE A 94 -1.38 4.04 -6.80
N GLY A 95 -0.86 4.93 -5.96
CA GLY A 95 -0.22 6.17 -6.40
C GLY A 95 0.95 5.91 -7.36
N GLN A 96 1.80 4.91 -7.07
CA GLN A 96 2.90 4.53 -7.98
C GLN A 96 2.39 4.04 -9.34
N ALA A 97 1.34 3.21 -9.37
CA ALA A 97 0.78 2.69 -10.62
C ALA A 97 0.17 3.82 -11.46
N VAL A 98 -0.61 4.70 -10.82
CA VAL A 98 -1.21 5.86 -11.46
C VAL A 98 -0.14 6.83 -11.96
N TRP A 99 0.90 7.10 -11.17
CA TRP A 99 2.01 7.97 -11.58
C TRP A 99 2.80 7.39 -12.77
N ARG A 100 3.08 6.09 -12.78
CA ARG A 100 3.70 5.41 -13.92
C ARG A 100 2.87 5.57 -15.20
N ASN A 101 1.54 5.48 -15.09
CA ASN A 101 0.67 5.74 -16.22
C ASN A 101 0.74 7.22 -16.68
N ILE A 102 0.69 8.19 -15.77
CA ILE A 102 0.87 9.62 -16.06
C ILE A 102 2.19 9.84 -16.83
N GLN A 103 3.27 9.17 -16.42
CA GLN A 103 4.56 9.22 -17.13
C GLN A 103 4.50 8.57 -18.51
N SER A 104 3.88 7.38 -18.61
CA SER A 104 3.85 6.60 -19.86
C SER A 104 3.03 7.26 -20.96
N VAL A 105 1.95 7.97 -20.60
CA VAL A 105 1.15 8.75 -21.58
C VAL A 105 1.73 10.14 -21.87
N GLY A 106 2.86 10.52 -21.24
CA GLY A 106 3.52 11.81 -21.47
C GLY A 106 2.96 12.98 -20.65
N LEU A 107 1.99 12.76 -19.77
CA LEU A 107 1.38 13.83 -18.94
C LEU A 107 2.35 14.45 -17.93
N HIS A 108 3.48 13.80 -17.60
CA HIS A 108 4.48 14.33 -16.68
C HIS A 108 5.11 15.63 -17.16
N VAL A 109 5.15 15.86 -18.48
CA VAL A 109 5.68 17.11 -19.06
C VAL A 109 4.71 18.27 -18.80
N PRO A 110 3.43 18.26 -19.28
CA PRO A 110 2.50 19.33 -18.98
C PRO A 110 2.12 19.41 -17.48
N TYR A 111 2.28 18.34 -16.70
CA TYR A 111 2.12 18.39 -15.24
C TYR A 111 3.02 19.42 -14.57
N ALA A 112 4.22 19.67 -15.12
CA ALA A 112 5.15 20.64 -14.57
C ALA A 112 4.74 22.09 -14.88
N THR A 113 4.09 22.34 -16.00
CA THR A 113 3.87 23.68 -16.58
C THR A 113 2.40 24.11 -16.65
N ASP A 114 1.44 23.16 -16.63
CA ASP A 114 0.02 23.42 -16.74
C ASP A 114 -0.70 23.08 -15.43
N ASP A 115 -1.23 24.09 -14.76
CA ASP A 115 -1.96 23.92 -13.47
C ASP A 115 -3.28 23.15 -13.63
N GLY A 116 -3.90 23.16 -14.81
CA GLY A 116 -5.09 22.38 -15.12
C GLY A 116 -4.76 20.89 -15.15
N VAL A 117 -3.77 20.50 -15.94
CA VAL A 117 -3.25 19.13 -16.01
C VAL A 117 -2.80 18.65 -14.65
N LYS A 118 -2.00 19.45 -13.97
CA LYS A 118 -1.50 19.15 -12.61
C LYS A 118 -2.63 18.88 -11.62
N ARG A 119 -3.68 19.70 -11.66
CA ARG A 119 -4.84 19.55 -10.79
C ARG A 119 -5.58 18.25 -11.05
N ILE A 120 -5.80 17.88 -12.32
CA ILE A 120 -6.46 16.62 -12.70
C ILE A 120 -5.61 15.45 -12.24
N CYS A 121 -4.34 15.38 -12.58
CA CYS A 121 -3.44 14.31 -12.16
C CYS A 121 -3.39 14.14 -10.64
N ARG A 122 -3.30 15.24 -9.88
CA ARG A 122 -3.33 15.19 -8.41
C ARG A 122 -4.64 14.66 -7.85
N LYS A 123 -5.76 15.01 -8.48
CA LYS A 123 -7.05 14.51 -8.06
C LYS A 123 -7.21 13.02 -8.36
N THR A 124 -6.73 12.50 -9.51
CA THR A 124 -6.74 11.05 -9.77
C THR A 124 -5.90 10.28 -8.75
N LEU A 125 -4.72 10.80 -8.39
CA LEU A 125 -3.87 10.23 -7.35
C LEU A 125 -4.50 10.28 -5.94
N ALA A 126 -5.43 11.20 -5.70
CA ALA A 126 -6.11 11.37 -4.43
C ALA A 126 -7.45 10.64 -4.31
N LEU A 127 -7.96 10.00 -5.37
CA LEU A 127 -9.21 9.24 -5.33
C LEU A 127 -9.31 8.23 -4.17
N PRO A 128 -8.24 7.52 -3.77
CA PRO A 128 -8.32 6.59 -2.64
C PRO A 128 -8.73 7.22 -1.31
N PHE A 129 -8.61 8.53 -1.15
CA PHE A 129 -8.98 9.21 0.09
C PHE A 129 -10.48 9.53 0.21
N LEU A 130 -11.26 9.27 -0.83
CA LEU A 130 -12.72 9.38 -0.82
C LEU A 130 -13.37 8.10 -0.28
N PRO A 131 -14.59 8.19 0.29
CA PRO A 131 -15.46 7.04 0.45
C PRO A 131 -15.61 6.29 -0.88
N ALA A 132 -15.59 4.97 -0.84
CA ALA A 132 -15.67 4.16 -2.05
C ALA A 132 -16.91 4.46 -2.92
N ALA A 133 -18.03 4.80 -2.30
CA ALA A 133 -19.27 5.16 -2.98
C ALA A 133 -19.18 6.50 -3.77
N GLU A 134 -18.31 7.41 -3.32
CA GLU A 134 -18.13 8.73 -3.96
C GLU A 134 -17.15 8.70 -5.14
N ILE A 135 -16.33 7.65 -5.22
CA ILE A 135 -15.26 7.56 -6.22
C ILE A 135 -15.77 7.55 -7.66
N PRO A 136 -16.83 6.78 -8.03
CA PRO A 136 -17.33 6.78 -9.39
C PRO A 136 -17.77 8.16 -9.86
N GLN A 137 -18.57 8.86 -9.07
CA GLN A 137 -19.04 10.20 -9.42
C GLN A 137 -17.89 11.21 -9.52
N ALA A 138 -16.97 11.19 -8.53
CA ALA A 138 -15.80 12.06 -8.55
C ALA A 138 -14.90 11.80 -9.77
N PHE A 139 -14.83 10.56 -10.25
CA PHE A 139 -14.10 10.20 -11.46
C PHE A 139 -14.79 10.73 -12.71
N GLU A 140 -16.11 10.61 -12.83
CA GLU A 140 -16.88 11.19 -13.97
C GLU A 140 -16.72 12.71 -14.04
N ASP A 141 -16.74 13.40 -12.89
CA ASP A 141 -16.50 14.84 -12.84
C ASP A 141 -15.07 15.20 -13.35
N LEU A 142 -14.08 14.37 -13.05
CA LEU A 142 -12.70 14.54 -13.56
C LEU A 142 -12.62 14.28 -15.07
N LYS A 143 -13.34 13.28 -15.56
CA LYS A 143 -13.40 12.93 -16.98
C LYS A 143 -14.06 14.07 -17.79
N MET A 144 -15.15 14.66 -17.29
CA MET A 144 -15.75 15.85 -17.89
C MET A 144 -14.79 17.05 -17.89
N ALA A 145 -14.04 17.25 -16.80
CA ALA A 145 -13.08 18.35 -16.70
C ALA A 145 -11.83 18.16 -17.59
N ALA A 146 -11.62 16.98 -18.16
CA ALA A 146 -10.54 16.70 -19.10
C ALA A 146 -10.69 17.43 -20.44
N GLY A 147 -11.94 17.76 -20.84
CA GLY A 147 -12.23 18.33 -22.15
C GLY A 147 -11.68 17.45 -23.28
N ASP A 148 -11.11 18.08 -24.32
CA ASP A 148 -10.56 17.39 -25.49
C ASP A 148 -9.07 17.06 -25.38
N ASN A 149 -8.48 17.16 -24.18
CA ASN A 149 -7.06 16.86 -23.99
C ASN A 149 -6.81 15.37 -24.11
N GLN A 150 -6.23 14.95 -25.25
CA GLN A 150 -6.03 13.55 -25.60
C GLN A 150 -5.16 12.79 -24.60
N LEU A 151 -4.14 13.43 -24.00
CA LEU A 151 -3.27 12.78 -23.00
C LEU A 151 -4.05 12.51 -21.69
N ILE A 152 -4.89 13.47 -21.28
CA ILE A 152 -5.74 13.29 -20.11
C ILE A 152 -6.78 12.20 -20.39
N LEU A 153 -7.40 12.19 -21.56
CA LEU A 153 -8.39 11.16 -21.95
C LEU A 153 -7.77 9.76 -21.94
N GLN A 154 -6.55 9.58 -22.45
CA GLN A 154 -5.83 8.31 -22.36
C GLN A 154 -5.57 7.87 -20.91
N HIS A 155 -5.24 8.84 -20.04
CA HIS A 155 -5.08 8.57 -18.62
C HIS A 155 -6.42 8.16 -17.96
N MET A 156 -7.52 8.86 -18.30
CA MET A 156 -8.85 8.50 -17.79
C MET A 156 -9.29 7.11 -18.25
N ASP A 157 -9.03 6.72 -19.49
CA ASP A 157 -9.25 5.39 -20.02
C ASP A 157 -8.52 4.30 -19.21
N TYR A 158 -7.24 4.54 -18.87
CA TYR A 158 -6.51 3.65 -17.99
C TYR A 158 -7.14 3.54 -16.61
N MET A 159 -7.49 4.68 -16.00
CA MET A 159 -8.13 4.72 -14.69
C MET A 159 -9.44 3.95 -14.68
N GLU A 160 -10.27 4.16 -15.69
CA GLU A 160 -11.56 3.50 -15.81
C GLU A 160 -11.40 1.98 -15.93
N ARG A 161 -10.62 1.50 -16.89
CA ARG A 161 -10.43 0.07 -17.15
C ARG A 161 -9.70 -0.66 -16.01
N THR A 162 -8.67 -0.03 -15.44
CA THR A 162 -7.81 -0.70 -14.46
C THR A 162 -8.39 -0.64 -13.04
N TRP A 163 -9.07 0.46 -12.67
CA TRP A 163 -9.41 0.75 -11.29
C TRP A 163 -10.90 0.84 -11.02
N LEU A 164 -11.69 1.45 -11.92
CA LEU A 164 -13.13 1.62 -11.69
C LEU A 164 -13.93 0.36 -12.08
N GLN A 165 -13.59 -0.25 -13.22
CA GLN A 165 -14.28 -1.44 -13.76
C GLN A 165 -13.66 -2.75 -13.32
N SER A 166 -12.60 -2.71 -12.50
CA SER A 166 -11.93 -3.92 -12.03
C SER A 166 -12.81 -4.74 -11.10
N THR A 167 -13.05 -5.99 -11.46
CA THR A 167 -13.75 -6.95 -10.59
C THR A 167 -12.87 -7.47 -9.45
N MET A 168 -11.55 -7.44 -9.62
CA MET A 168 -10.61 -7.87 -8.61
C MET A 168 -10.30 -6.75 -7.59
N TRP A 169 -10.22 -5.52 -8.06
CA TRP A 169 -9.91 -4.34 -7.24
C TRP A 169 -10.98 -3.25 -7.41
N PRO A 170 -12.22 -3.51 -6.97
CA PRO A 170 -13.26 -2.48 -7.00
C PRO A 170 -12.87 -1.28 -6.11
N PRO A 171 -13.48 -0.11 -6.27
CA PRO A 171 -13.19 1.08 -5.45
C PRO A 171 -13.15 0.82 -3.95
N SER A 172 -13.98 -0.08 -3.43
CA SER A 172 -13.98 -0.50 -2.02
C SER A 172 -12.68 -1.21 -1.59
N ALA A 173 -11.94 -1.81 -2.52
CA ALA A 173 -10.70 -2.51 -2.23
C ALA A 173 -9.49 -1.55 -2.10
N TRP A 174 -9.55 -0.36 -2.69
CA TRP A 174 -8.44 0.60 -2.66
C TRP A 174 -8.79 1.97 -2.06
N SER A 175 -10.05 2.20 -1.70
CA SER A 175 -10.39 3.34 -0.85
C SER A 175 -9.78 3.16 0.54
N VAL A 176 -9.06 4.19 0.99
CA VAL A 176 -8.46 4.26 2.33
C VAL A 176 -9.20 5.21 3.26
N TYR A 177 -10.40 5.61 2.88
CA TYR A 177 -11.26 6.46 3.71
C TYR A 177 -11.52 5.81 5.07
N LEU A 178 -11.26 6.55 6.15
CA LEU A 178 -11.35 6.10 7.55
C LEU A 178 -10.55 4.82 7.88
N GLN A 179 -9.54 4.46 7.05
CA GLN A 179 -8.71 3.30 7.34
C GLN A 179 -7.55 3.67 8.27
N PRO A 180 -7.31 2.88 9.34
CA PRO A 180 -6.19 3.11 10.24
C PRO A 180 -4.83 2.86 9.56
N VAL A 181 -4.81 1.95 8.58
CA VAL A 181 -3.63 1.62 7.78
C VAL A 181 -3.91 1.97 6.32
N ARG A 182 -3.30 3.05 5.83
CA ARG A 182 -3.50 3.55 4.47
C ARG A 182 -2.40 3.12 3.50
N THR A 183 -1.21 2.88 4.02
CA THR A 183 -0.01 2.60 3.22
C THR A 183 0.85 1.54 3.89
N ASN A 184 1.68 0.87 3.09
CA ASN A 184 2.71 -0.07 3.54
C ASN A 184 4.03 0.63 3.96
N ASN A 185 4.01 1.92 4.32
CA ASN A 185 5.23 2.69 4.55
C ASN A 185 6.17 2.05 5.58
N ASP A 186 5.64 1.41 6.63
CA ASP A 186 6.48 0.72 7.62
C ASP A 186 7.16 -0.52 6.99
N VAL A 187 6.47 -1.23 6.08
CA VAL A 187 7.01 -2.36 5.30
C VAL A 187 8.06 -1.89 4.30
N GLU A 188 7.75 -0.82 3.54
CA GLU A 188 8.69 -0.19 2.62
C GLU A 188 9.95 0.31 3.36
N GLY A 189 9.77 0.95 4.51
CA GLY A 189 10.88 1.37 5.37
C GLY A 189 11.70 0.19 5.88
N TRP A 190 11.08 -0.95 6.18
CA TRP A 190 11.80 -2.17 6.53
C TRP A 190 12.57 -2.74 5.33
N HIS A 191 11.96 -2.81 4.15
CA HIS A 191 12.63 -3.21 2.91
C HIS A 191 13.84 -2.32 2.60
N TYR A 192 13.68 -1.00 2.75
CA TYR A 192 14.78 -0.07 2.55
C TYR A 192 15.98 -0.35 3.49
N ARG A 193 15.70 -0.54 4.79
CA ARG A 193 16.75 -0.89 5.77
C ARG A 193 17.39 -2.23 5.48
N LEU A 194 16.60 -3.23 5.08
CA LEU A 194 17.10 -4.56 4.71
C LEU A 194 18.04 -4.48 3.49
N ASN A 195 17.62 -3.75 2.45
CA ASN A 195 18.43 -3.50 1.27
C ASN A 195 19.73 -2.77 1.60
N ALA A 196 19.70 -1.79 2.50
CA ALA A 196 20.89 -1.08 2.96
C ALA A 196 21.85 -2.03 3.72
N LYS A 197 21.34 -2.89 4.62
CA LYS A 197 22.14 -3.91 5.31
C LYS A 197 22.75 -4.95 4.35
N ALA A 198 22.06 -5.21 3.24
CA ALA A 198 22.58 -6.06 2.16
C ALA A 198 23.57 -5.31 1.25
N HIS A 199 24.00 -4.08 1.62
CA HIS A 199 24.87 -3.23 0.80
C HIS A 199 24.31 -3.03 -0.63
N HIS A 200 22.98 -3.01 -0.78
CA HIS A 200 22.26 -2.94 -2.07
C HIS A 200 22.67 -4.05 -3.06
N GLY A 201 23.30 -5.13 -2.59
CA GLY A 201 23.74 -6.26 -3.38
C GLY A 201 22.76 -7.44 -3.31
N ARG A 202 22.84 -8.29 -4.33
CA ARG A 202 22.14 -9.59 -4.35
C ARG A 202 22.92 -10.59 -3.52
N LEU A 203 22.44 -10.89 -2.32
CA LEU A 203 23.08 -11.84 -1.42
C LEU A 203 22.93 -13.27 -1.94
N ASN A 204 23.92 -14.12 -1.68
CA ASN A 204 23.71 -15.55 -1.80
C ASN A 204 22.75 -16.03 -0.70
N VAL A 205 22.17 -17.23 -0.86
CA VAL A 205 21.14 -17.75 0.05
C VAL A 205 21.61 -17.84 1.51
N TYR A 206 22.85 -18.19 1.74
CA TYR A 206 23.40 -18.32 3.10
C TYR A 206 23.52 -16.97 3.79
N GLN A 207 24.05 -15.98 3.09
CA GLN A 207 24.13 -14.60 3.58
C GLN A 207 22.72 -14.02 3.84
N LEU A 208 21.77 -14.29 2.94
CA LEU A 208 20.40 -13.86 3.09
C LEU A 208 19.76 -14.49 4.33
N ILE A 209 19.93 -15.80 4.56
CA ILE A 209 19.41 -16.49 5.74
C ILE A 209 20.00 -15.89 7.02
N GLN A 210 21.30 -15.61 7.06
CA GLN A 210 21.94 -14.95 8.21
C GLN A 210 21.34 -13.56 8.49
N LEU A 211 21.14 -12.76 7.43
CA LEU A 211 20.52 -11.45 7.55
C LEU A 211 19.09 -11.55 8.08
N LEU A 212 18.28 -12.48 7.54
CA LEU A 212 16.90 -12.70 7.99
C LEU A 212 16.83 -13.25 9.42
N HIS A 213 17.78 -14.10 9.82
CA HIS A 213 17.88 -14.54 11.20
C HIS A 213 18.15 -13.37 12.15
N ALA A 214 19.06 -12.46 11.79
CA ALA A 214 19.31 -11.27 12.59
C ALA A 214 18.05 -10.37 12.69
N GLU A 215 17.28 -10.23 11.61
CA GLU A 215 15.98 -9.52 11.63
C GLU A 215 14.98 -10.22 12.55
N ALA A 216 14.90 -11.55 12.54
CA ALA A 216 14.01 -12.33 13.42
C ALA A 216 14.36 -12.13 14.91
N VAL A 217 15.64 -12.11 15.27
CA VAL A 217 16.10 -11.80 16.64
C VAL A 217 15.64 -10.40 17.05
N LEU A 218 15.76 -9.40 16.15
CA LEU A 218 15.29 -8.04 16.42
C LEU A 218 13.78 -7.98 16.65
N VAL A 219 12.98 -8.85 16.01
CA VAL A 219 11.54 -8.93 16.29
C VAL A 219 11.28 -9.31 17.72
N THR A 220 11.96 -10.35 18.24
CA THR A 220 11.85 -10.79 19.64
C THR A 220 12.20 -9.67 20.62
N VAL A 221 13.29 -8.94 20.36
CA VAL A 221 13.68 -7.78 21.16
C VAL A 221 12.60 -6.68 21.12
N ASN A 222 12.08 -6.38 19.94
CA ASN A 222 11.03 -5.38 19.78
C ASN A 222 9.73 -5.76 20.52
N VAL A 223 9.33 -7.03 20.48
CA VAL A 223 8.16 -7.53 21.22
C VAL A 223 8.39 -7.38 22.73
N LYS A 224 9.60 -7.70 23.23
CA LYS A 224 9.95 -7.51 24.64
C LYS A 224 9.90 -6.04 25.02
N LEU A 225 10.51 -5.13 24.25
CA LEU A 225 10.46 -3.68 24.51
C LEU A 225 9.03 -3.13 24.50
N LEU A 226 8.18 -3.60 23.59
CA LEU A 226 6.75 -3.28 23.61
C LEU A 226 6.09 -3.78 24.90
N SER A 227 6.43 -5.00 25.35
CA SER A 227 5.87 -5.57 26.57
C SER A 227 6.28 -4.82 27.82
N GLU A 228 7.40 -4.14 27.81
CA GLU A 228 7.93 -3.32 28.90
C GLU A 228 7.53 -1.83 28.81
N GLY A 229 6.70 -1.44 27.81
CA GLY A 229 6.32 -0.03 27.61
C GLY A 229 7.45 0.88 27.10
N LYS A 230 8.59 0.29 26.68
CA LYS A 230 9.81 1.03 26.28
C LYS A 230 9.95 1.26 24.78
N ALA A 231 9.04 0.72 23.97
CA ALA A 231 9.12 0.86 22.52
C ALA A 231 8.39 2.10 22.02
N ALA A 232 9.11 3.18 21.78
CA ALA A 232 8.55 4.35 21.11
C ALA A 232 8.43 4.10 19.59
N ARG A 233 7.27 4.42 18.98
CA ARG A 233 7.12 4.51 17.54
C ARG A 233 7.70 5.84 17.07
N LEU A 234 8.87 5.78 16.44
CA LEU A 234 9.46 6.94 15.76
C LEU A 234 8.73 7.16 14.42
N GLN A 235 7.60 7.84 14.45
CA GLN A 235 6.93 8.28 13.24
C GLN A 235 7.52 9.62 12.79
N ARG A 236 7.86 9.76 11.50
CA ARG A 236 8.35 11.04 10.96
C ARG A 236 7.27 12.12 11.19
N ARG A 237 7.67 13.27 11.76
CA ARG A 237 6.77 14.41 12.04
C ARG A 237 5.90 14.81 10.84
N SER A 238 6.48 14.85 9.64
CA SER A 238 5.76 15.16 8.41
C SER A 238 4.64 14.18 8.08
N TYR A 239 4.84 12.87 8.35
CA TYR A 239 3.83 11.85 8.13
C TYR A 239 2.69 11.96 9.15
N SER A 240 3.01 12.20 10.42
CA SER A 240 2.02 12.44 11.48
C SER A 240 1.16 13.66 11.17
N GLN A 241 1.78 14.78 10.76
CA GLN A 241 1.05 15.99 10.37
C GLN A 241 0.14 15.79 9.16
N LEU A 242 0.61 15.07 8.13
CA LEU A 242 -0.21 14.71 6.97
C LEU A 242 -1.39 13.82 7.38
N HIS A 243 -1.12 12.84 8.26
CA HIS A 243 -2.17 11.95 8.77
C HIS A 243 -3.26 12.73 9.49
N SER A 244 -2.89 13.56 10.47
CA SER A 244 -3.85 14.39 11.23
C SER A 244 -4.65 15.32 10.33
N ARG A 245 -4.01 15.92 9.32
CA ARG A 245 -4.69 16.79 8.35
C ARG A 245 -5.74 16.03 7.53
N ILE A 246 -5.41 14.84 7.03
CA ILE A 246 -6.36 14.03 6.25
C ILE A 246 -7.51 13.55 7.15
N CYS A 247 -7.23 13.13 8.39
CA CYS A 247 -8.29 12.77 9.34
C CYS A 247 -9.25 13.94 9.58
N GLY A 248 -8.73 15.14 9.80
CA GLY A 248 -9.57 16.34 9.94
C GLY A 248 -10.47 16.60 8.72
N TYR A 249 -9.97 16.37 7.49
CA TYR A 249 -10.81 16.48 6.29
C TYR A 249 -11.90 15.41 6.23
N TRP A 250 -11.64 14.21 6.71
CA TRP A 250 -12.63 13.15 6.80
C TRP A 250 -13.70 13.44 7.85
N ASP A 251 -13.30 14.01 9.00
CA ASP A 251 -14.24 14.42 10.06
C ASP A 251 -15.18 15.53 9.55
N GLU A 252 -14.65 16.53 8.82
CA GLU A 252 -15.45 17.57 8.18
C GLU A 252 -16.42 17.01 7.12
N TYR A 253 -15.97 16.00 6.34
CA TYR A 253 -16.86 15.32 5.39
C TYR A 253 -17.97 14.54 6.10
N ALA A 254 -17.61 13.76 7.12
CA ALA A 254 -18.58 12.99 7.91
C ALA A 254 -19.61 13.88 8.61
N ALA A 255 -19.20 15.07 9.05
CA ALA A 255 -20.08 16.09 9.64
C ALA A 255 -20.93 16.86 8.61
N GLY A 256 -20.80 16.56 7.29
CA GLY A 256 -21.52 17.27 6.23
C GLY A 256 -21.03 18.68 5.92
N SER A 257 -19.98 19.18 6.60
CA SER A 257 -19.41 20.52 6.39
C SER A 257 -18.51 20.60 5.15
N ARG A 258 -18.13 19.43 4.56
CA ARG A 258 -17.29 19.32 3.36
C ARG A 258 -17.93 18.37 2.36
N SER A 259 -18.13 18.78 1.11
CA SER A 259 -18.57 17.89 0.03
C SER A 259 -17.44 16.96 -0.45
N ALA A 260 -17.79 15.85 -1.13
CA ALA A 260 -16.81 14.92 -1.73
C ALA A 260 -15.83 15.61 -2.68
N ALA A 261 -16.31 16.55 -3.52
CA ALA A 261 -15.46 17.33 -4.43
C ALA A 261 -14.45 18.22 -3.68
N ARG A 262 -14.86 18.82 -2.55
CA ARG A 262 -13.98 19.63 -1.69
C ARG A 262 -13.00 18.73 -0.92
N LEU A 263 -13.43 17.54 -0.49
CA LEU A 263 -12.58 16.55 0.16
C LEU A 263 -11.49 16.10 -0.81
N LEU A 264 -11.85 15.69 -2.04
CA LEU A 264 -10.90 15.30 -3.08
C LEU A 264 -9.86 16.41 -3.34
N SER A 265 -10.32 17.65 -3.46
CA SER A 265 -9.44 18.81 -3.72
C SER A 265 -8.50 19.07 -2.55
N ALA A 266 -8.94 18.89 -1.29
CA ALA A 266 -8.10 19.05 -0.10
C ALA A 266 -7.05 17.95 0.00
N CYS A 267 -7.43 16.69 -0.22
CA CYS A 267 -6.51 15.55 -0.24
C CYS A 267 -5.47 15.67 -1.36
N ALA A 268 -5.89 16.09 -2.58
CA ALA A 268 -5.00 16.32 -3.71
C ALA A 268 -3.94 17.40 -3.45
N ARG A 269 -4.26 18.42 -2.66
CA ARG A 269 -3.29 19.45 -2.23
C ARG A 269 -2.37 18.96 -1.11
N ALA A 270 -2.90 18.17 -0.19
CA ALA A 270 -2.14 17.68 0.96
C ALA A 270 -1.13 16.59 0.58
N CYS A 271 -1.50 15.68 -0.33
CA CYS A 271 -0.63 14.61 -0.80
C CYS A 271 0.33 15.18 -1.86
N LYS A 272 1.56 15.49 -1.44
CA LYS A 272 2.65 15.74 -2.39
C LYS A 272 3.10 14.38 -2.92
N HIS A 273 2.80 14.10 -4.19
CA HIS A 273 3.43 12.99 -4.89
C HIS A 273 4.81 13.45 -5.31
N ALA A 274 5.83 12.79 -4.76
CA ALA A 274 7.24 12.99 -5.15
C ALA A 274 7.49 12.29 -6.48
#